data_35bc242a40ad0a59cc3e6eb4a87e5235
#
_entry.id   35bc242a40ad0a59cc3e6eb4a87e5235
#
_cell.length_a   1.000
_cell.length_b   1.000
_cell.length_c   1.000
_cell.angle_alpha   90.00
_cell.angle_beta   90.00
_cell.angle_gamma   90.00
#
_symmetry.space_group_name_H-M   'P 1'
#
loop_
_entity.id
_entity.type
_entity.pdbx_description
1 polymer ?
#
loop_
_entity_poly.entity_id
_entity_poly.type
_entity_poly.pdbx_seq_one_letter_code
_entity_poly.pdbx_strand_id
1 'polypeptide(L)'
;MSLSTEALFTAALGLQAPWRVERAELNTAKRRIDFDVVCTASRMTCPHCGAVDQGIHERVRRSWRHLDFFQFEAWLHAEIPRVACSACGKTSQVPVPWAREGSGFTLLFEALALSLCKELPVAQAARHLRADAKALWRRIAHYVKLA
;
A
#
# COMPACT_ATOMS: atom_id res chain seq x y z
N MET A 1 3.37 -8.30 28.52
CA MET A 1 3.88 -7.10 27.83
C MET A 1 2.81 -6.56 26.90
N SER A 2 2.51 -5.28 27.03
CA SER A 2 1.59 -4.63 26.11
C SER A 2 2.37 -4.08 24.89
N LEU A 3 1.78 -4.20 23.71
CA LEU A 3 2.31 -3.58 22.51
C LEU A 3 1.94 -2.09 22.50
N SER A 4 2.81 -1.24 21.95
CA SER A 4 2.42 0.12 21.63
C SER A 4 1.35 0.11 20.54
N THR A 5 0.60 1.20 20.40
CA THR A 5 -0.39 1.33 19.33
C THR A 5 0.25 1.12 17.95
N GLU A 6 1.42 1.71 17.73
CA GLU A 6 2.15 1.61 16.48
C GLU A 6 2.61 0.17 16.21
N ALA A 7 3.10 -0.52 17.24
CA ALA A 7 3.51 -1.92 17.11
C ALA A 7 2.32 -2.83 16.85
N LEU A 8 1.17 -2.57 17.50
CA LEU A 8 -0.06 -3.31 17.26
C LEU A 8 -0.52 -3.19 15.81
N PHE A 9 -0.58 -1.97 15.30
CA PHE A 9 -0.99 -1.77 13.90
C PHE A 9 0.03 -2.29 12.90
N THR A 10 1.33 -2.20 13.20
CA THR A 10 2.37 -2.82 12.37
C THR A 10 2.12 -4.32 12.22
N ALA A 11 1.82 -5.00 13.32
CA ALA A 11 1.52 -6.42 13.31
C ALA A 11 0.19 -6.72 12.60
N ALA A 12 -0.85 -5.93 12.88
CA ALA A 12 -2.18 -6.12 12.31
C ALA A 12 -2.18 -5.93 10.78
N LEU A 13 -1.37 -4.99 10.28
CA LEU A 13 -1.23 -4.76 8.84
C LEU A 13 -0.28 -5.77 8.18
N GLY A 14 0.35 -6.66 8.95
CA GLY A 14 1.27 -7.66 8.43
C GLY A 14 2.60 -7.09 7.96
N LEU A 15 2.98 -5.91 8.45
CA LEU A 15 4.23 -5.27 8.05
C LEU A 15 5.42 -5.90 8.76
N GLN A 16 6.51 -6.03 8.02
CA GLN A 16 7.78 -6.52 8.53
C GLN A 16 8.88 -5.50 8.25
N ALA A 17 9.97 -5.55 9.04
CA ALA A 17 11.10 -4.67 8.84
C ALA A 17 11.55 -4.70 7.36
N PRO A 18 11.92 -3.59 6.79
CA PRO A 18 12.11 -2.26 7.38
C PRO A 18 10.86 -1.37 7.45
N TRP A 19 9.67 -1.93 7.25
CA TRP A 19 8.42 -1.19 7.24
C TRP A 19 7.72 -1.27 8.59
N ARG A 20 7.25 -0.14 9.10
CA ARG A 20 6.47 -0.10 10.34
C ARG A 20 5.52 1.08 10.34
N VAL A 21 4.44 0.98 11.12
CA VAL A 21 3.55 2.11 11.35
C VAL A 21 4.23 3.09 12.30
N GLU A 22 4.33 4.34 11.87
CA GLU A 22 4.85 5.42 12.70
C GLU A 22 3.72 6.14 13.43
N ARG A 23 2.57 6.30 12.79
CA ARG A 23 1.43 7.01 13.34
C ARG A 23 0.13 6.47 12.77
N ALA A 24 -0.91 6.46 13.59
CA ALA A 24 -2.27 6.19 13.18
C ALA A 24 -3.16 7.35 13.62
N GLU A 25 -4.01 7.83 12.72
CA GLU A 25 -4.91 8.95 12.99
C GLU A 25 -6.33 8.53 12.66
N LEU A 26 -7.22 8.60 13.66
CA LEU A 26 -8.62 8.24 13.51
C LEU A 26 -9.46 9.53 13.44
N ASN A 27 -10.23 9.66 12.36
CA ASN A 27 -11.20 10.74 12.19
C ASN A 27 -12.60 10.11 12.22
N THR A 28 -13.26 10.20 13.36
CA THR A 28 -14.57 9.57 13.56
C THR A 28 -15.67 10.28 12.75
N ALA A 29 -15.56 11.59 12.55
CA ALA A 29 -16.54 12.34 11.76
C ALA A 29 -16.52 11.93 10.29
N LYS A 30 -15.33 11.69 9.73
CA LYS A 30 -15.16 11.24 8.34
C LYS A 30 -15.20 9.72 8.20
N ARG A 31 -15.30 8.97 9.31
CA ARG A 31 -15.23 7.51 9.34
C ARG A 31 -14.00 6.98 8.62
N ARG A 32 -12.85 7.53 8.95
CA ARG A 32 -11.60 7.22 8.27
C ARG A 32 -10.47 7.06 9.25
N ILE A 33 -9.60 6.09 8.98
CA ILE A 33 -8.34 5.92 9.70
C ILE A 33 -7.19 5.98 8.69
N ASP A 34 -6.17 6.76 9.01
CA ASP A 34 -4.98 6.93 8.19
C ASP A 34 -3.76 6.41 8.95
N PHE A 35 -3.00 5.52 8.30
CA PHE A 35 -1.76 4.97 8.84
C PHE A 35 -0.59 5.57 8.09
N ASP A 36 0.35 6.17 8.80
CA ASP A 36 1.61 6.58 8.24
C ASP A 36 2.63 5.46 8.46
N VAL A 37 3.12 4.89 7.36
CA VAL A 37 4.10 3.81 7.35
C VAL A 37 5.44 4.36 6.95
N VAL A 38 6.49 3.98 7.68
CA VAL A 38 7.85 4.40 7.36
C VAL A 38 8.72 3.21 7.00
N CYS A 39 9.69 3.46 6.13
CA CYS A 39 10.78 2.55 5.86
C CYS A 39 11.98 2.99 6.69
N THR A 40 12.42 2.14 7.62
CA THR A 40 13.49 2.47 8.54
C THR A 40 14.89 2.24 7.98
N ALA A 41 14.98 1.65 6.78
CA ALA A 41 16.27 1.39 6.14
C ALA A 41 16.93 2.68 5.66
N SER A 42 18.24 2.79 5.84
CA SER A 42 19.05 3.89 5.31
C SER A 42 19.68 3.52 3.96
N ARG A 43 19.79 2.25 3.66
CA ARG A 43 20.32 1.72 2.41
C ARG A 43 19.46 0.52 1.99
N MET A 44 19.31 0.31 0.70
CA MET A 44 18.43 -0.74 0.17
C MET A 44 19.02 -1.39 -1.06
N THR A 45 18.44 -2.53 -1.44
CA THR A 45 18.79 -3.23 -2.68
C THR A 45 18.17 -2.51 -3.87
N CYS A 46 18.96 -2.33 -4.94
CA CYS A 46 18.44 -1.75 -6.17
C CYS A 46 17.37 -2.64 -6.79
N PRO A 47 16.14 -2.14 -7.00
CA PRO A 47 15.09 -2.96 -7.61
C PRO A 47 15.32 -3.26 -9.09
N HIS A 48 16.22 -2.52 -9.75
CA HIS A 48 16.50 -2.72 -11.16
C HIS A 48 17.55 -3.80 -11.42
N CYS A 49 18.72 -3.73 -10.75
CA CYS A 49 19.83 -4.66 -11.00
C CYS A 49 20.14 -5.62 -9.86
N GLY A 50 19.51 -5.45 -8.70
CA GLY A 50 19.72 -6.31 -7.53
C GLY A 50 20.97 -6.01 -6.72
N ALA A 51 21.72 -4.95 -7.04
CA ALA A 51 22.89 -4.57 -6.25
C ALA A 51 22.47 -4.21 -4.82
N VAL A 52 23.15 -4.83 -3.84
CA VAL A 52 22.81 -4.62 -2.43
C VAL A 52 23.43 -3.34 -1.89
N ASP A 53 22.93 -2.87 -0.75
CA ASP A 53 23.52 -1.78 0.04
C ASP A 53 23.69 -0.48 -0.76
N GLN A 54 22.65 -0.08 -1.48
CA GLN A 54 22.63 1.14 -2.28
C GLN A 54 22.01 2.31 -1.51
N GLY A 55 22.43 3.54 -1.85
CA GLY A 55 21.95 4.76 -1.21
C GLY A 55 20.56 5.15 -1.63
N ILE A 56 19.85 5.84 -0.73
CA ILE A 56 18.53 6.40 -1.00
C ILE A 56 18.71 7.84 -1.48
N HIS A 57 18.21 8.13 -2.69
CA HIS A 57 18.30 9.46 -3.30
C HIS A 57 17.24 10.42 -2.72
N GLU A 58 16.00 9.93 -2.67
CA GLU A 58 14.86 10.70 -2.16
C GLU A 58 13.75 9.74 -1.72
N ARG A 59 12.72 10.30 -1.11
CA ARG A 59 11.52 9.54 -0.74
C ARG A 59 10.31 10.21 -1.34
N VAL A 60 9.38 9.41 -1.89
CA VAL A 60 8.20 9.90 -2.59
C VAL A 60 6.96 9.41 -1.83
N ARG A 61 6.08 10.34 -1.47
CA ARG A 61 4.85 10.00 -0.75
C ARG A 61 3.84 9.35 -1.69
N ARG A 62 3.29 8.22 -1.24
CA ARG A 62 2.23 7.48 -1.92
C ARG A 62 1.15 7.09 -0.92
N SER A 63 -0.05 6.83 -1.44
CA SER A 63 -1.19 6.43 -0.62
C SER A 63 -1.92 5.27 -1.28
N TRP A 64 -2.47 4.38 -0.43
CA TRP A 64 -3.23 3.21 -0.90
C TRP A 64 -4.48 3.04 -0.05
N ARG A 65 -5.58 2.69 -0.71
CA ARG A 65 -6.78 2.26 -0.03
C ARG A 65 -6.60 0.83 0.45
N HIS A 66 -6.91 0.60 1.73
CA HIS A 66 -6.83 -0.72 2.36
C HIS A 66 -8.23 -1.20 2.77
N LEU A 67 -8.32 -2.44 3.25
CA LEU A 67 -9.53 -2.98 3.84
C LEU A 67 -9.99 -2.09 4.98
N ASP A 68 -11.32 -1.98 5.16
CA ASP A 68 -11.87 -1.20 6.24
C ASP A 68 -11.38 -1.73 7.60
N PHE A 69 -11.11 -0.81 8.50
CA PHE A 69 -10.85 -1.12 9.90
C PHE A 69 -12.17 -0.90 10.66
N PHE A 70 -12.86 -2.00 10.92
CA PHE A 70 -14.24 -1.97 11.42
C PHE A 70 -15.11 -1.14 10.45
N GLN A 71 -15.81 -0.12 10.94
CA GLN A 71 -16.62 0.77 10.09
C GLN A 71 -15.83 1.91 9.45
N PHE A 72 -14.53 1.96 9.68
CA PHE A 72 -13.68 3.06 9.20
C PHE A 72 -12.99 2.69 7.90
N GLU A 73 -13.05 3.59 6.94
CA GLU A 73 -12.27 3.49 5.71
C GLU A 73 -10.79 3.66 6.05
N ALA A 74 -9.95 2.71 5.64
CA ALA A 74 -8.54 2.71 6.01
C ALA A 74 -7.65 3.05 4.81
N TRP A 75 -6.66 3.90 5.06
CA TRP A 75 -5.67 4.30 4.08
C TRP A 75 -4.27 4.13 4.64
N LEU A 76 -3.36 3.64 3.79
CA LEU A 76 -1.93 3.60 4.08
C LEU A 76 -1.25 4.75 3.33
N HIS A 77 -0.38 5.46 4.02
CA HIS A 77 0.48 6.50 3.45
C HIS A 77 1.91 6.15 3.77
N ALA A 78 2.80 6.29 2.80
CA ALA A 78 4.21 6.01 3.04
C ALA A 78 5.08 6.87 2.13
N GLU A 79 6.25 7.23 2.65
CA GLU A 79 7.28 7.86 1.86
C GLU A 79 8.22 6.78 1.36
N ILE A 80 8.09 6.44 0.08
CA ILE A 80 8.76 5.30 -0.54
C ILE A 80 10.15 5.71 -0.99
N PRO A 81 11.21 4.98 -0.57
CA PRO A 81 12.57 5.29 -1.01
C PRO A 81 12.77 5.11 -2.51
N ARG A 82 13.52 6.03 -3.11
CA ARG A 82 14.07 5.86 -4.45
C ARG A 82 15.56 5.61 -4.31
N VAL A 83 16.01 4.47 -4.78
CA VAL A 83 17.40 4.04 -4.67
C VAL A 83 18.20 4.59 -5.83
N ALA A 84 19.30 5.28 -5.52
CA ALA A 84 20.29 5.69 -6.51
C ALA A 84 21.39 4.63 -6.55
N CYS A 85 21.39 3.81 -7.59
CA CYS A 85 22.30 2.67 -7.69
C CYS A 85 23.62 3.07 -8.29
N SER A 86 24.73 2.79 -7.61
CA SER A 86 26.07 3.02 -8.12
C SER A 86 26.50 1.97 -9.15
N ALA A 87 25.88 0.81 -9.14
CA ALA A 87 26.21 -0.29 -10.06
C ALA A 87 25.59 -0.11 -11.44
N CYS A 88 24.28 0.19 -11.52
CA CYS A 88 23.59 0.36 -12.80
C CYS A 88 23.35 1.83 -13.19
N GLY A 89 23.60 2.77 -12.30
CA GLY A 89 23.43 4.19 -12.54
C GLY A 89 21.98 4.68 -12.56
N LYS A 90 21.01 3.82 -12.30
CA LYS A 90 19.59 4.17 -12.32
C LYS A 90 19.07 4.53 -10.94
N THR A 91 18.08 5.44 -10.93
CA THR A 91 17.33 5.75 -9.71
C THR A 91 15.94 5.12 -9.84
N SER A 92 15.61 4.24 -8.92
CA SER A 92 14.38 3.42 -8.97
C SER A 92 13.65 3.44 -7.64
N GLN A 93 12.31 3.55 -7.69
CA GLN A 93 11.48 3.44 -6.52
C GLN A 93 11.40 1.97 -6.07
N VAL A 94 11.61 1.72 -4.77
CA VAL A 94 11.52 0.35 -4.26
C VAL A 94 10.07 -0.13 -4.28
N PRO A 95 9.84 -1.43 -4.52
CA PRO A 95 8.49 -1.98 -4.41
C PRO A 95 8.06 -2.03 -2.94
N VAL A 96 6.76 -1.90 -2.71
CA VAL A 96 6.19 -2.07 -1.37
C VAL A 96 5.57 -3.46 -1.26
N PRO A 97 5.59 -4.09 -0.07
CA PRO A 97 5.07 -5.45 0.07
C PRO A 97 3.54 -5.53 0.06
N TRP A 98 2.82 -4.41 0.26
CA TRP A 98 1.36 -4.42 0.40
C TRP A 98 0.60 -4.08 -0.87
N ALA A 99 1.25 -3.68 -1.95
CA ALA A 99 0.57 -3.28 -3.18
C ALA A 99 1.42 -3.60 -4.40
N ARG A 100 0.77 -3.88 -5.52
CA ARG A 100 1.47 -4.03 -6.79
C ARG A 100 1.80 -2.65 -7.37
N GLU A 101 2.80 -2.61 -8.21
CA GLU A 101 3.22 -1.37 -8.87
C GLU A 101 2.08 -0.75 -9.67
N GLY A 102 1.93 0.57 -9.53
CA GLY A 102 0.92 1.34 -10.25
C GLY A 102 -0.49 1.26 -9.68
N SER A 103 -0.72 0.49 -8.62
CA SER A 103 -2.03 0.40 -7.99
C SER A 103 -2.17 1.36 -6.81
N GLY A 104 -3.32 2.01 -6.71
CA GLY A 104 -3.70 2.78 -5.53
C GLY A 104 -4.46 1.98 -4.49
N PHE A 105 -4.56 0.65 -4.66
CA PHE A 105 -5.20 -0.26 -3.71
C PHE A 105 -4.16 -1.23 -3.16
N THR A 106 -4.31 -1.62 -1.89
CA THR A 106 -3.51 -2.73 -1.37
C THR A 106 -3.96 -4.03 -2.02
N LEU A 107 -3.08 -5.04 -1.99
CA LEU A 107 -3.40 -6.36 -2.54
C LEU A 107 -4.65 -6.98 -1.90
N LEU A 108 -4.81 -6.81 -0.59
CA LEU A 108 -5.99 -7.32 0.11
C LEU A 108 -7.27 -6.59 -0.29
N PHE A 109 -7.19 -5.28 -0.49
CA PHE A 109 -8.35 -4.51 -0.97
C PHE A 109 -8.70 -4.89 -2.40
N GLU A 110 -7.71 -5.08 -3.28
CA GLU A 110 -7.96 -5.57 -4.63
C GLU A 110 -8.64 -6.94 -4.62
N ALA A 111 -8.20 -7.84 -3.75
CA ALA A 111 -8.80 -9.18 -3.63
C ALA A 111 -10.26 -9.09 -3.23
N LEU A 112 -10.60 -8.25 -2.25
CA LEU A 112 -11.99 -8.02 -1.85
C LEU A 112 -12.81 -7.42 -2.99
N ALA A 113 -12.27 -6.40 -3.66
CA ALA A 113 -12.96 -5.72 -4.76
C ALA A 113 -13.28 -6.69 -5.90
N LEU A 114 -12.31 -7.51 -6.29
CA LEU A 114 -12.50 -8.50 -7.35
C LEU A 114 -13.51 -9.57 -6.93
N SER A 115 -13.48 -10.00 -5.68
CA SER A 115 -14.44 -10.96 -5.14
C SER A 115 -15.87 -10.43 -5.22
N LEU A 116 -16.08 -9.17 -4.84
CA LEU A 116 -17.40 -8.54 -4.95
C LEU A 116 -17.85 -8.38 -6.40
N CYS A 117 -16.93 -8.04 -7.30
CA CYS A 117 -17.26 -7.87 -8.71
C CYS A 117 -17.64 -9.19 -9.41
N LYS A 118 -17.33 -10.34 -8.82
CA LYS A 118 -17.84 -11.64 -9.31
C LYS A 118 -19.32 -11.83 -9.00
N GLU A 119 -19.80 -11.22 -7.93
CA GLU A 119 -21.16 -11.41 -7.45
C GLU A 119 -22.08 -10.23 -7.76
N LEU A 120 -21.53 -9.03 -7.95
CA LEU A 120 -22.27 -7.79 -8.13
C LEU A 120 -21.78 -7.03 -9.36
N PRO A 121 -22.68 -6.26 -10.02
CA PRO A 121 -22.25 -5.29 -11.01
C PRO A 121 -21.21 -4.32 -10.41
N VAL A 122 -20.26 -3.88 -11.23
CA VAL A 122 -19.14 -3.04 -10.76
C VAL A 122 -19.63 -1.77 -10.04
N ALA A 123 -20.68 -1.13 -10.55
CA ALA A 123 -21.22 0.07 -9.90
C ALA A 123 -21.74 -0.21 -8.49
N GLN A 124 -22.37 -1.38 -8.27
CA GLN A 124 -22.85 -1.78 -6.94
C GLN A 124 -21.68 -2.14 -6.03
N ALA A 125 -20.70 -2.88 -6.52
CA ALA A 125 -19.49 -3.20 -5.77
C ALA A 125 -18.77 -1.92 -5.33
N ALA A 126 -18.65 -0.94 -6.22
CA ALA A 126 -18.04 0.35 -5.93
C ALA A 126 -18.76 1.08 -4.80
N ARG A 127 -20.09 1.05 -4.78
CA ARG A 127 -20.86 1.67 -3.69
C ARG A 127 -20.61 0.98 -2.35
N HIS A 128 -20.60 -0.35 -2.33
CA HIS A 128 -20.32 -1.11 -1.10
C HIS A 128 -18.93 -0.84 -0.57
N LEU A 129 -17.95 -0.72 -1.45
CA LEU A 129 -16.55 -0.47 -1.08
C LEU A 129 -16.26 1.01 -0.83
N ARG A 130 -17.19 1.90 -1.18
CA ARG A 130 -16.94 3.35 -1.18
C ARG A 130 -15.70 3.70 -2.02
N ALA A 131 -15.60 3.08 -3.20
CA ALA A 131 -14.49 3.25 -4.13
C ALA A 131 -15.00 3.75 -5.48
N ASP A 132 -14.10 4.33 -6.27
CA ASP A 132 -14.43 4.80 -7.60
C ASP A 132 -14.61 3.62 -8.57
N ALA A 133 -15.72 3.62 -9.30
CA ALA A 133 -16.03 2.55 -10.27
C ALA A 133 -14.97 2.43 -11.37
N LYS A 134 -14.42 3.56 -11.83
CA LYS A 134 -13.34 3.54 -12.84
C LYS A 134 -12.08 2.87 -12.31
N ALA A 135 -11.77 3.09 -11.04
CA ALA A 135 -10.64 2.43 -10.39
C ALA A 135 -10.85 0.92 -10.34
N LEU A 136 -12.07 0.44 -10.04
CA LEU A 136 -12.40 -0.99 -10.06
C LEU A 136 -12.26 -1.58 -11.45
N TRP A 137 -12.76 -0.88 -12.48
CA TRP A 137 -12.63 -1.34 -13.87
C TRP A 137 -11.16 -1.49 -14.27
N ARG A 138 -10.29 -0.57 -13.87
CA ARG A 138 -8.86 -0.67 -14.15
C ARG A 138 -8.24 -1.93 -13.51
N ARG A 139 -8.68 -2.30 -12.31
CA ARG A 139 -8.21 -3.50 -11.62
C ARG A 139 -8.68 -4.77 -12.33
N ILE A 140 -9.96 -4.79 -12.71
CA ILE A 140 -10.52 -5.91 -13.49
C ILE A 140 -9.76 -6.08 -14.79
N ALA A 141 -9.55 -5.00 -15.54
CA ALA A 141 -8.84 -5.03 -16.82
C ALA A 141 -7.41 -5.57 -16.66
N HIS A 142 -6.72 -5.18 -15.59
CA HIS A 142 -5.38 -5.69 -15.30
C HIS A 142 -5.37 -7.21 -15.14
N TYR A 143 -6.29 -7.76 -14.32
CA TYR A 143 -6.34 -9.20 -14.05
C TYR A 143 -6.86 -10.01 -15.22
N VAL A 144 -7.76 -9.46 -16.02
CA VAL A 144 -8.22 -10.10 -17.25
C VAL A 144 -7.08 -10.27 -18.24
N LYS A 145 -6.20 -9.30 -18.36
CA LYS A 145 -5.02 -9.40 -19.24
C LYS A 145 -4.03 -10.48 -18.80
N LEU A 146 -4.00 -10.81 -17.51
CA LEU A 146 -3.12 -11.84 -16.99
C LEU A 146 -3.68 -13.25 -17.15
N ALA A 147 -4.97 -13.36 -17.40
CA ALA A 147 -5.65 -14.67 -17.53
C ALA A 147 -5.39 -15.33 -18.88
#